data_cfd4814684448f01616ff2d632697f7e
#
_entry.id   cfd4814684448f01616ff2d632697f7e
#
_cell.length_a   1.000
_cell.length_b   1.000
_cell.length_c   1.000
_cell.angle_alpha   90.00
_cell.angle_beta   90.00
_cell.angle_gamma   90.00
#
_symmetry.space_group_name_H-M   'P 1'
#
loop_
_entity.id
_entity.type
_entity.pdbx_description
1 polymer ?
#
loop_
_entity_poly.entity_id
_entity_poly.type
_entity_poly.pdbx_seq_one_letter_code
_entity_poly.pdbx_strand_id
1 'polypeptide(L)'
;GDPLNELLYNKSIDNIRSTNFFKTVKSEIVDGSSPSEKIININVIEQATGEISMGAGYGSSGSMICGGITEKNFLGKGINLDSNIEISEESLKGKFVYAKPNFNYTDNTLFTSVRATTTDNLTDFGYKTSDTGFSVATQFKQYENLFFKPEIDLTIEKIETNASASTSLKKQEGSYTDLYFNYGLIYDLRNSTFNPNSGYKTSFYQTLPIASDNNELANIFVTTHYKSLNQNSGMI
;
A
#
# COMPACT_ATOMS: atom_id res chain seq x y z
N GLY A 1 0.36 20.77 31.90
CA GLY A 1 1.17 19.81 31.13
C GLY A 1 1.32 18.52 31.90
N ASP A 2 1.52 17.42 31.19
CA ASP A 2 1.70 16.12 31.80
C ASP A 2 3.14 15.96 32.31
N PRO A 3 3.39 15.15 33.36
CA PRO A 3 4.73 14.85 33.83
C PRO A 3 5.58 14.23 32.72
N LEU A 4 6.86 14.59 32.65
CA LEU A 4 7.79 13.98 31.71
C LEU A 4 7.93 12.49 32.01
N ASN A 5 7.62 11.64 31.03
CA ASN A 5 7.76 10.20 31.09
C ASN A 5 8.85 9.75 30.11
N GLU A 6 9.98 9.27 30.63
CA GLU A 6 11.13 8.85 29.82
C GLU A 6 10.79 7.72 28.84
N LEU A 7 9.92 6.77 29.22
CA LEU A 7 9.50 5.70 28.33
C LEU A 7 8.72 6.23 27.13
N LEU A 8 7.78 7.15 27.37
CA LEU A 8 7.00 7.78 26.30
C LEU A 8 7.88 8.69 25.45
N TYR A 9 8.82 9.41 26.07
CA TYR A 9 9.79 10.22 25.34
C TYR A 9 10.64 9.36 24.39
N ASN A 10 11.27 8.30 24.90
CA ASN A 10 12.09 7.40 24.08
C ASN A 10 11.28 6.76 22.95
N LYS A 11 10.06 6.29 23.25
CA LYS A 11 9.15 5.75 22.27
C LYS A 11 8.80 6.77 21.17
N SER A 12 8.61 8.04 21.54
CA SER A 12 8.33 9.12 20.59
C SER A 12 9.52 9.39 19.66
N ILE A 13 10.73 9.41 20.21
CA ILE A 13 11.95 9.59 19.40
C ILE A 13 12.16 8.39 18.46
N ASP A 14 11.93 7.17 18.94
CA ASP A 14 12.05 5.97 18.13
C ASP A 14 10.97 5.93 17.03
N ASN A 15 9.76 6.41 17.32
CA ASN A 15 8.72 6.58 16.30
C ASN A 15 9.15 7.58 15.22
N ILE A 16 9.76 8.73 15.59
CA ILE A 16 10.27 9.70 14.63
C ILE A 16 11.37 9.07 13.76
N ARG A 17 12.31 8.33 14.36
CA ARG A 17 13.37 7.61 13.62
C ARG A 17 12.79 6.56 12.68
N SER A 18 11.78 5.83 13.13
CA SER A 18 11.16 4.76 12.34
C SER A 18 10.37 5.24 11.14
N THR A 19 10.04 6.54 11.04
CA THR A 19 9.44 7.12 9.83
C THR A 19 10.39 7.07 8.64
N ASN A 20 11.69 7.03 8.89
CA ASN A 20 12.74 7.12 7.86
C ASN A 20 12.68 8.39 7.00
N PHE A 21 12.13 9.48 7.55
CA PHE A 21 12.09 10.79 6.89
C PHE A 21 13.36 11.61 7.15
N PHE A 22 14.10 11.24 8.18
CA PHE A 22 15.25 11.99 8.67
C PHE A 22 16.52 11.15 8.66
N LYS A 23 17.59 11.73 8.12
CA LYS A 23 18.95 11.15 8.18
C LYS A 23 19.48 11.15 9.62
N THR A 24 19.13 12.18 10.39
CA THR A 24 19.57 12.34 11.77
C THR A 24 18.42 12.88 12.60
N VAL A 25 18.22 12.28 13.78
CA VAL A 25 17.28 12.76 14.81
C VAL A 25 18.07 12.88 16.11
N LYS A 26 18.29 14.10 16.56
CA LYS A 26 18.92 14.40 17.87
C LYS A 26 17.87 15.03 18.75
N SER A 27 17.80 14.61 19.98
CA SER A 27 16.89 15.17 20.98
C SER A 27 17.64 15.47 22.27
N GLU A 28 17.27 16.56 22.91
CA GLU A 28 17.78 16.99 24.21
C GLU A 28 16.63 17.51 25.07
N ILE A 29 16.74 17.29 26.35
CA ILE A 29 15.81 17.80 27.33
C ILE A 29 16.54 18.90 28.10
N VAL A 30 15.99 20.10 28.12
CA VAL A 30 16.51 21.26 28.85
C VAL A 30 15.47 21.77 29.84
N ASP A 31 15.93 22.50 30.84
CA ASP A 31 15.02 23.13 31.80
C ASP A 31 14.24 24.26 31.14
N GLY A 32 12.95 24.35 31.47
CA GLY A 32 12.07 25.41 31.02
C GLY A 32 12.17 26.68 31.88
N SER A 33 11.15 27.52 31.77
CA SER A 33 11.06 28.79 32.51
C SER A 33 10.91 28.63 34.03
N SER A 34 10.52 27.43 34.47
CA SER A 34 10.39 27.08 35.89
C SER A 34 11.03 25.69 36.15
N PRO A 35 11.40 25.38 37.40
CA PRO A 35 12.01 24.08 37.77
C PRO A 35 11.12 22.87 37.46
N SER A 36 9.81 23.09 37.33
CA SER A 36 8.83 22.05 37.02
C SER A 36 8.58 21.86 35.51
N GLU A 37 9.14 22.71 34.67
CA GLU A 37 8.97 22.66 33.22
C GLU A 37 10.21 22.08 32.56
N LYS A 38 10.00 21.21 31.59
CA LYS A 38 11.04 20.68 30.70
C LYS A 38 10.68 20.97 29.25
N ILE A 39 11.67 21.38 28.50
CA ILE A 39 11.57 21.63 27.06
C ILE A 39 12.29 20.49 26.34
N ILE A 40 11.61 19.87 25.40
CA ILE A 40 12.19 18.83 24.54
C ILE A 40 12.53 19.49 23.20
N ASN A 41 13.82 19.65 22.91
CA ASN A 41 14.31 20.09 21.63
C ASN A 41 14.58 18.88 20.73
N ILE A 42 13.98 18.85 19.55
CA ILE A 42 14.21 17.79 18.56
C ILE A 42 14.80 18.45 17.31
N ASN A 43 16.06 18.15 17.02
CA ASN A 43 16.77 18.61 15.85
C ASN A 43 16.83 17.49 14.81
N VAL A 44 16.32 17.73 13.63
CA VAL A 44 16.25 16.75 12.55
C VAL A 44 16.97 17.24 11.30
N ILE A 45 17.57 16.31 10.57
CA ILE A 45 18.10 16.53 9.23
C ILE A 45 17.30 15.65 8.29
N GLU A 46 16.58 16.26 7.37
CA GLU A 46 15.77 15.57 6.37
C GLU A 46 16.63 14.75 5.40
N GLN A 47 16.03 13.71 4.83
CA GLN A 47 16.62 12.94 3.74
C GLN A 47 15.60 12.77 2.61
N ALA A 48 16.10 12.34 1.43
CA ALA A 48 15.22 11.99 0.32
C ALA A 48 14.34 10.80 0.71
N THR A 49 13.04 10.92 0.51
CA THR A 49 12.03 9.90 0.83
C THR A 49 11.39 9.30 -0.42
N GLY A 50 11.73 9.87 -1.59
CA GLY A 50 11.29 9.40 -2.90
C GLY A 50 12.24 8.38 -3.50
N GLU A 51 11.67 7.40 -4.18
CA GLU A 51 12.37 6.36 -4.94
C GLU A 51 11.76 6.23 -6.33
N ILE A 52 12.61 6.13 -7.34
CA ILE A 52 12.21 5.82 -8.71
C ILE A 52 12.80 4.46 -9.06
N SER A 53 11.95 3.56 -9.52
CA SER A 53 12.34 2.23 -9.99
C SER A 53 12.04 2.09 -11.48
N MET A 54 12.92 1.39 -12.19
CA MET A 54 12.73 1.03 -13.59
C MET A 54 13.21 -0.39 -13.80
N GLY A 55 12.50 -1.14 -14.63
CA GLY A 55 12.86 -2.51 -14.97
C GLY A 55 12.45 -2.84 -16.40
N ALA A 56 13.13 -3.81 -16.98
CA ALA A 56 12.77 -4.41 -18.25
C ALA A 56 12.95 -5.92 -18.14
N GLY A 57 12.09 -6.66 -18.79
CA GLY A 57 12.12 -8.12 -18.80
C GLY A 57 11.63 -8.70 -20.12
N TYR A 58 11.85 -10.00 -20.30
CA TYR A 58 11.31 -10.77 -21.41
C TYR A 58 10.75 -12.08 -20.86
N GLY A 59 9.54 -12.43 -21.26
CA GLY A 59 8.84 -13.62 -20.79
C GLY A 59 7.93 -14.23 -21.85
N SER A 60 7.06 -15.12 -21.43
CA SER A 60 6.10 -15.79 -22.32
C SER A 60 5.12 -14.82 -23.00
N SER A 61 4.88 -13.64 -22.40
CA SER A 61 4.03 -12.56 -22.94
C SER A 61 4.84 -11.47 -23.65
N GLY A 62 6.05 -11.81 -24.16
CA GLY A 62 6.90 -10.88 -24.89
C GLY A 62 7.77 -9.99 -24.00
N SER A 63 8.17 -8.85 -24.55
CA SER A 63 8.96 -7.83 -23.86
C SER A 63 8.10 -7.04 -22.88
N MET A 64 8.67 -6.71 -21.73
CA MET A 64 8.01 -5.93 -20.68
C MET A 64 8.90 -4.81 -20.18
N ILE A 65 8.33 -3.64 -19.98
CA ILE A 65 8.96 -2.50 -19.30
C ILE A 65 8.08 -2.14 -18.11
N CYS A 66 8.69 -1.92 -16.96
CA CYS A 66 8.01 -1.45 -15.77
C CYS A 66 8.71 -0.22 -15.19
N GLY A 67 7.94 0.63 -14.54
CA GLY A 67 8.45 1.80 -13.84
C GLY A 67 7.58 2.10 -12.62
N GLY A 68 8.22 2.63 -11.58
CA GLY A 68 7.53 3.00 -10.36
C GLY A 68 8.11 4.25 -9.74
N ILE A 69 7.27 5.00 -9.05
CA ILE A 69 7.62 6.14 -8.22
C ILE A 69 6.96 5.94 -6.88
N THR A 70 7.76 5.93 -5.82
CA THR A 70 7.27 5.88 -4.45
C THR A 70 7.78 7.12 -3.72
N GLU A 71 6.90 7.85 -3.05
CA GLU A 71 7.25 8.98 -2.19
C GLU A 71 6.55 8.77 -0.83
N LYS A 72 7.35 8.76 0.25
CA LYS A 72 6.83 8.46 1.60
C LYS A 72 6.48 9.69 2.42
N ASN A 73 6.92 10.85 1.98
CA ASN A 73 6.73 12.11 2.71
C ASN A 73 6.36 13.26 1.76
N PHE A 74 5.38 13.03 0.90
CA PHE A 74 4.97 14.01 -0.11
C PHE A 74 4.61 15.35 0.53
N LEU A 75 5.28 16.41 0.05
CA LEU A 75 5.17 17.77 0.56
C LEU A 75 5.52 17.92 2.07
N GLY A 76 6.32 17.01 2.64
CA GLY A 76 6.66 17.03 4.07
C GLY A 76 5.50 16.71 5.01
N LYS A 77 4.43 16.10 4.50
CA LYS A 77 3.18 15.84 5.25
C LYS A 77 3.01 14.38 5.67
N GLY A 78 4.05 13.54 5.50
CA GLY A 78 3.97 12.11 5.76
C GLY A 78 2.99 11.37 4.84
N ILE A 79 2.59 11.97 3.73
CA ILE A 79 1.70 11.35 2.75
C ILE A 79 2.53 10.40 1.89
N ASN A 80 2.06 9.16 1.76
CA ASN A 80 2.68 8.18 0.88
C ASN A 80 1.97 8.19 -0.47
N LEU A 81 2.75 8.35 -1.53
CA LEU A 81 2.33 8.15 -2.91
C LEU A 81 3.07 6.94 -3.47
N ASP A 82 2.36 6.07 -4.13
CA ASP A 82 2.92 4.94 -4.86
C ASP A 82 2.27 4.89 -6.24
N SER A 83 3.09 4.93 -7.27
CA SER A 83 2.64 4.85 -8.65
C SER A 83 3.50 3.86 -9.40
N ASN A 84 2.88 2.89 -10.06
CA ASN A 84 3.57 1.96 -10.91
C ASN A 84 2.84 1.78 -12.24
N ILE A 85 3.64 1.52 -13.27
CA ILE A 85 3.19 1.23 -14.61
C ILE A 85 3.97 0.02 -15.14
N GLU A 86 3.27 -0.86 -15.81
CA GLU A 86 3.81 -2.02 -16.51
C GLU A 86 3.26 -2.04 -17.93
N ILE A 87 4.14 -2.12 -18.90
CA ILE A 87 3.79 -2.13 -20.34
C ILE A 87 4.42 -3.37 -20.94
N SER A 88 3.62 -4.19 -21.59
CA SER A 88 4.06 -5.31 -22.42
C SER A 88 3.43 -5.24 -23.79
N GLU A 89 3.73 -6.19 -24.66
CA GLU A 89 3.15 -6.27 -26.01
C GLU A 89 1.62 -6.41 -25.97
N GLU A 90 1.11 -7.11 -24.96
CA GLU A 90 -0.32 -7.44 -24.83
C GLU A 90 -0.99 -6.73 -23.65
N SER A 91 -0.24 -6.06 -22.78
CA SER A 91 -0.87 -5.46 -21.60
C SER A 91 -0.28 -4.11 -21.20
N LEU A 92 -1.16 -3.26 -20.71
CA LEU A 92 -0.84 -2.01 -20.02
C LEU A 92 -1.49 -2.04 -18.64
N LYS A 93 -0.69 -1.94 -17.59
CA LYS A 93 -1.17 -1.87 -16.21
C LYS A 93 -0.64 -0.62 -15.56
N GLY A 94 -1.51 0.11 -14.91
CA GLY A 94 -1.18 1.28 -14.11
C GLY A 94 -1.89 1.24 -12.76
N LYS A 95 -1.19 1.66 -11.71
CA LYS A 95 -1.77 1.82 -10.38
C LYS A 95 -1.19 3.05 -9.72
N PHE A 96 -2.06 3.81 -9.07
CA PHE A 96 -1.70 4.93 -8.23
C PHE A 96 -2.37 4.77 -6.87
N VAL A 97 -1.60 4.92 -5.80
CA VAL A 97 -2.08 4.84 -4.41
C VAL A 97 -1.66 6.10 -3.68
N TYR A 98 -2.62 6.73 -3.03
CA TYR A 98 -2.43 7.80 -2.09
C TYR A 98 -2.77 7.26 -0.69
N ALA A 99 -1.85 7.38 0.25
CA ALA A 99 -2.09 7.01 1.64
C ALA A 99 -1.72 8.16 2.58
N LYS A 100 -2.68 8.61 3.37
CA LYS A 100 -2.50 9.67 4.35
C LYS A 100 -2.61 9.10 5.77
N PRO A 101 -1.49 8.83 6.45
CA PRO A 101 -1.47 8.48 7.86
C PRO A 101 -2.01 9.64 8.70
N ASN A 102 -2.43 9.33 9.92
CA ASN A 102 -2.96 10.31 10.88
C ASN A 102 -4.06 11.19 10.27
N PHE A 103 -4.92 10.56 9.46
CA PHE A 103 -6.02 11.28 8.81
C PHE A 103 -6.93 11.94 9.84
N ASN A 104 -7.17 13.23 9.66
CA ASN A 104 -7.95 14.04 10.58
C ASN A 104 -7.44 13.99 12.04
N TYR A 105 -6.10 13.97 12.22
CA TYR A 105 -5.43 13.91 13.54
C TYR A 105 -5.79 12.68 14.38
N THR A 106 -6.22 11.60 13.73
CA THR A 106 -6.44 10.29 14.33
C THR A 106 -5.30 9.35 13.96
N ASP A 107 -5.17 8.20 14.64
CA ASP A 107 -4.23 7.14 14.26
C ASP A 107 -4.66 6.36 13.02
N ASN A 108 -5.70 6.83 12.32
CA ASN A 108 -6.23 6.17 11.14
C ASN A 108 -5.47 6.59 9.89
N THR A 109 -5.34 5.66 8.95
CA THR A 109 -4.79 5.95 7.63
C THR A 109 -5.89 5.92 6.58
N LEU A 110 -6.02 7.00 5.82
CA LEU A 110 -6.89 7.05 4.64
C LEU A 110 -6.09 6.58 3.41
N PHE A 111 -6.66 5.67 2.64
CA PHE A 111 -6.15 5.23 1.36
C PHE A 111 -7.12 5.59 0.24
N THR A 112 -6.58 6.02 -0.87
CA THR A 112 -7.31 6.17 -2.12
C THR A 112 -6.47 5.57 -3.23
N SER A 113 -7.06 4.75 -4.10
CA SER A 113 -6.34 4.18 -5.22
C SER A 113 -7.11 4.29 -6.52
N VAL A 114 -6.36 4.41 -7.60
CA VAL A 114 -6.86 4.28 -8.98
C VAL A 114 -6.01 3.22 -9.65
N ARG A 115 -6.66 2.32 -10.41
CA ARG A 115 -5.98 1.31 -11.22
C ARG A 115 -6.60 1.26 -12.61
N ALA A 116 -5.77 0.92 -13.58
CA ALA A 116 -6.21 0.61 -14.92
C ALA A 116 -5.37 -0.55 -15.45
N THR A 117 -6.05 -1.54 -16.03
CA THR A 117 -5.41 -2.68 -16.65
C THR A 117 -6.09 -2.90 -18.01
N THR A 118 -5.29 -2.99 -19.07
CA THR A 118 -5.77 -3.40 -20.39
C THR A 118 -4.96 -4.60 -20.83
N THR A 119 -5.64 -5.64 -21.29
CA THR A 119 -5.01 -6.82 -21.89
C THR A 119 -5.60 -6.99 -23.30
N ASP A 120 -4.74 -6.91 -24.31
CA ASP A 120 -5.12 -6.95 -25.72
C ASP A 120 -4.63 -8.25 -26.35
N ASN A 121 -5.52 -9.21 -26.47
CA ASN A 121 -5.30 -10.49 -27.11
C ASN A 121 -6.18 -10.63 -28.36
N LEU A 122 -6.54 -9.51 -29.02
CA LEU A 122 -7.40 -9.52 -30.20
C LEU A 122 -6.81 -10.31 -31.35
N THR A 123 -5.48 -10.26 -31.52
CA THR A 123 -4.79 -10.97 -32.60
C THR A 123 -4.77 -12.47 -32.36
N ASP A 124 -4.41 -12.91 -31.15
CA ASP A 124 -4.14 -14.33 -30.88
C ASP A 124 -5.40 -15.07 -30.42
N PHE A 125 -6.22 -14.46 -29.59
CA PHE A 125 -7.38 -15.10 -28.94
C PHE A 125 -8.70 -14.39 -29.22
N GLY A 126 -8.68 -13.27 -29.94
CA GLY A 126 -9.87 -12.56 -30.37
C GLY A 126 -10.58 -11.75 -29.29
N TYR A 127 -9.93 -11.39 -28.19
CA TYR A 127 -10.54 -10.60 -27.13
C TYR A 127 -9.60 -9.52 -26.58
N LYS A 128 -10.20 -8.48 -26.02
CA LYS A 128 -9.53 -7.42 -25.27
C LYS A 128 -10.33 -7.14 -24.02
N THR A 129 -9.63 -7.04 -22.89
CA THR A 129 -10.23 -6.63 -21.63
C THR A 129 -9.62 -5.31 -21.15
N SER A 130 -10.46 -4.46 -20.59
CA SER A 130 -10.04 -3.23 -19.91
C SER A 130 -10.74 -3.14 -18.57
N ASP A 131 -9.97 -3.04 -17.51
CA ASP A 131 -10.43 -2.88 -16.14
C ASP A 131 -9.95 -1.52 -15.62
N THR A 132 -10.86 -0.73 -15.08
CA THR A 132 -10.55 0.54 -14.42
C THR A 132 -11.21 0.56 -13.06
N GLY A 133 -10.43 0.73 -12.01
CA GLY A 133 -10.91 0.70 -10.64
C GLY A 133 -10.55 1.96 -9.87
N PHE A 134 -11.45 2.34 -8.96
CA PHE A 134 -11.25 3.37 -7.96
C PHE A 134 -11.64 2.84 -6.59
N SER A 135 -10.77 3.01 -5.59
CA SER A 135 -11.10 2.58 -4.24
C SER A 135 -10.78 3.63 -3.18
N VAL A 136 -11.56 3.59 -2.11
CA VAL A 136 -11.32 4.34 -0.88
C VAL A 136 -11.36 3.38 0.30
N ALA A 137 -10.32 3.41 1.11
CA ALA A 137 -10.20 2.58 2.30
C ALA A 137 -9.74 3.42 3.50
N THR A 138 -10.06 2.96 4.68
CA THR A 138 -9.44 3.44 5.90
C THR A 138 -8.84 2.26 6.67
N GLN A 139 -7.74 2.49 7.34
CA GLN A 139 -7.14 1.50 8.23
C GLN A 139 -7.03 2.09 9.62
N PHE A 140 -7.50 1.34 10.60
CA PHE A 140 -7.43 1.74 11.99
C PHE A 140 -7.05 0.56 12.90
N LYS A 141 -6.44 0.91 14.01
CA LYS A 141 -6.02 -0.05 15.02
C LYS A 141 -7.23 -0.50 15.82
N GLN A 142 -7.58 -1.78 15.75
CA GLN A 142 -8.69 -2.37 16.50
C GLN A 142 -8.23 -2.84 17.89
N TYR A 143 -7.07 -3.51 17.93
CA TYR A 143 -6.38 -3.96 19.13
C TYR A 143 -4.87 -3.80 18.93
N GLU A 144 -4.08 -4.04 19.96
CA GLU A 144 -2.62 -4.06 19.82
C GLU A 144 -2.23 -5.05 18.72
N ASN A 145 -1.47 -4.56 17.73
CA ASN A 145 -1.01 -5.30 16.56
C ASN A 145 -2.09 -5.80 15.59
N LEU A 146 -3.39 -5.53 15.86
CA LEU A 146 -4.49 -5.90 14.96
C LEU A 146 -5.11 -4.65 14.33
N PHE A 147 -5.08 -4.60 13.01
CA PHE A 147 -5.66 -3.53 12.21
C PHE A 147 -6.84 -4.04 11.40
N PHE A 148 -7.86 -3.22 11.29
CA PHE A 148 -9.00 -3.43 10.40
C PHE A 148 -8.96 -2.41 9.28
N LYS A 149 -9.14 -2.89 8.04
CA LYS A 149 -9.10 -2.06 6.83
C LYS A 149 -10.34 -2.31 5.98
N PRO A 150 -11.45 -1.60 6.20
CA PRO A 150 -12.58 -1.58 5.28
C PRO A 150 -12.26 -0.74 4.04
N GLU A 151 -12.81 -1.15 2.90
CA GLU A 151 -12.62 -0.51 1.61
C GLU A 151 -13.90 -0.60 0.78
N ILE A 152 -14.23 0.47 0.06
CA ILE A 152 -15.20 0.47 -1.03
C ILE A 152 -14.42 0.54 -2.33
N ASP A 153 -14.72 -0.35 -3.25
CA ASP A 153 -14.06 -0.46 -4.54
C ASP A 153 -15.09 -0.45 -5.65
N LEU A 154 -14.94 0.49 -6.59
CA LEU A 154 -15.72 0.59 -7.81
C LEU A 154 -14.85 0.15 -8.98
N THR A 155 -15.31 -0.82 -9.74
CA THR A 155 -14.62 -1.36 -10.91
C THR A 155 -15.50 -1.24 -12.14
N ILE A 156 -14.93 -0.79 -13.24
CA ILE A 156 -15.56 -0.78 -14.55
C ILE A 156 -14.73 -1.70 -15.44
N GLU A 157 -15.33 -2.80 -15.86
CA GLU A 157 -14.73 -3.76 -16.77
C GLU A 157 -15.38 -3.65 -18.17
N LYS A 158 -14.58 -3.72 -19.21
CA LYS A 158 -15.02 -3.80 -20.59
C LYS A 158 -14.37 -4.98 -21.28
N ILE A 159 -15.19 -5.83 -21.90
CA ILE A 159 -14.76 -6.98 -22.69
C ILE A 159 -15.18 -6.72 -24.13
N GLU A 160 -14.21 -6.72 -25.04
CA GLU A 160 -14.39 -6.58 -26.48
C GLU A 160 -13.96 -7.88 -27.15
N THR A 161 -14.69 -8.30 -28.18
CA THR A 161 -14.37 -9.53 -28.94
C THR A 161 -14.34 -9.27 -30.42
N ASN A 162 -13.64 -10.13 -31.15
CA ASN A 162 -13.68 -10.15 -32.63
C ASN A 162 -14.19 -11.51 -33.15
N ALA A 163 -14.14 -11.71 -34.48
CA ALA A 163 -14.66 -12.92 -35.11
C ALA A 163 -13.95 -14.21 -34.64
N SER A 164 -12.69 -14.15 -34.26
CA SER A 164 -11.88 -15.29 -33.80
C SER A 164 -12.10 -15.69 -32.34
N ALA A 165 -12.80 -14.88 -31.57
CA ALA A 165 -13.08 -15.18 -30.15
C ALA A 165 -13.95 -16.42 -29.99
N SER A 166 -13.73 -17.15 -28.90
CA SER A 166 -14.57 -18.29 -28.55
C SER A 166 -16.01 -17.88 -28.30
N THR A 167 -16.95 -18.82 -28.46
CA THR A 167 -18.36 -18.55 -28.19
C THR A 167 -18.62 -18.15 -26.74
N SER A 168 -17.82 -18.63 -25.80
CA SER A 168 -17.91 -18.28 -24.39
C SER A 168 -17.53 -16.82 -24.17
N LEU A 169 -16.42 -16.36 -24.77
CA LEU A 169 -15.96 -14.98 -24.67
C LEU A 169 -16.93 -14.00 -25.33
N LYS A 170 -17.47 -14.35 -26.52
CA LYS A 170 -18.50 -13.54 -27.19
C LYS A 170 -19.76 -13.32 -26.36
N LYS A 171 -20.12 -14.27 -25.49
CA LYS A 171 -21.25 -14.11 -24.57
C LYS A 171 -20.95 -13.17 -23.40
N GLN A 172 -19.68 -12.94 -23.12
CA GLN A 172 -19.23 -12.04 -22.04
C GLN A 172 -18.86 -10.65 -22.57
N GLU A 173 -19.01 -10.42 -23.88
CA GLU A 173 -18.78 -9.09 -24.45
C GLU A 173 -19.73 -8.06 -23.84
N GLY A 174 -19.19 -6.95 -23.38
CA GLY A 174 -19.98 -5.92 -22.71
C GLY A 174 -19.16 -5.00 -21.83
N SER A 175 -19.88 -4.15 -21.12
CA SER A 175 -19.32 -3.29 -20.08
C SER A 175 -20.06 -3.56 -18.78
N TYR A 176 -19.31 -3.83 -17.73
CA TYR A 176 -19.80 -4.19 -16.42
C TYR A 176 -19.34 -3.14 -15.41
N THR A 177 -20.18 -2.85 -14.44
CA THR A 177 -19.84 -1.92 -13.36
C THR A 177 -20.12 -2.61 -12.04
N ASP A 178 -19.07 -2.84 -11.30
CA ASP A 178 -19.11 -3.62 -10.07
C ASP A 178 -18.71 -2.76 -8.87
N LEU A 179 -19.51 -2.83 -7.82
CA LEU A 179 -19.25 -2.21 -6.54
C LEU A 179 -19.01 -3.29 -5.48
N TYR A 180 -17.84 -3.24 -4.87
CA TYR A 180 -17.42 -4.18 -3.85
C TYR A 180 -17.22 -3.51 -2.50
N PHE A 181 -17.53 -4.24 -1.44
CA PHE A 181 -17.04 -3.98 -0.11
C PHE A 181 -15.92 -4.96 0.21
N ASN A 182 -14.72 -4.45 0.37
CA ASN A 182 -13.59 -5.23 0.79
C ASN A 182 -13.29 -4.96 2.26
N TYR A 183 -12.78 -5.94 2.98
CA TYR A 183 -12.18 -5.68 4.26
C TYR A 183 -10.94 -6.54 4.49
N GLY A 184 -10.01 -5.97 5.26
CA GLY A 184 -8.79 -6.64 5.68
C GLY A 184 -8.67 -6.69 7.20
N LEU A 185 -8.29 -7.83 7.73
CA LEU A 185 -7.81 -8.02 9.10
C LEU A 185 -6.32 -8.28 9.02
N ILE A 186 -5.52 -7.40 9.63
CA ILE A 186 -4.07 -7.43 9.52
C ILE A 186 -3.49 -7.53 10.93
N TYR A 187 -2.81 -8.64 11.21
CA TYR A 187 -2.11 -8.87 12.46
C TYR A 187 -0.60 -8.79 12.22
N ASP A 188 0.03 -7.78 12.82
CA ASP A 188 1.43 -7.42 12.55
C ASP A 188 2.27 -7.49 13.82
N LEU A 189 3.09 -8.52 13.92
CA LEU A 189 4.05 -8.77 15.01
C LEU A 189 5.51 -8.62 14.55
N ARG A 190 5.74 -7.89 13.47
CA ARG A 190 7.10 -7.60 13.03
C ARG A 190 7.79 -6.66 14.03
N ASN A 191 9.08 -6.87 14.24
CA ASN A 191 9.87 -5.99 15.10
C ASN A 191 10.03 -4.57 14.50
N SER A 192 9.86 -4.39 13.21
CA SER A 192 9.88 -3.10 12.51
C SER A 192 9.00 -3.16 11.28
N THR A 193 8.36 -2.03 10.93
CA THR A 193 7.61 -1.89 9.68
C THR A 193 8.56 -1.78 8.48
N PHE A 194 9.72 -1.15 8.70
CA PHE A 194 10.78 -0.99 7.71
C PHE A 194 11.90 -1.99 7.99
N ASN A 195 12.31 -2.76 6.98
CA ASN A 195 13.34 -3.80 7.10
C ASN A 195 13.16 -4.73 8.32
N PRO A 196 12.02 -5.42 8.45
CA PRO A 196 11.79 -6.34 9.56
C PRO A 196 12.78 -7.51 9.48
N ASN A 197 13.37 -7.88 10.60
CA ASN A 197 14.31 -8.99 10.71
C ASN A 197 13.82 -10.12 11.63
N SER A 198 12.67 -9.93 12.27
CA SER A 198 12.01 -10.92 13.09
C SER A 198 10.51 -10.68 13.20
N GLY A 199 9.79 -11.72 13.56
CA GLY A 199 8.34 -11.67 13.73
C GLY A 199 7.58 -12.15 12.49
N TYR A 200 6.30 -11.88 12.45
CA TYR A 200 5.44 -12.25 11.32
C TYR A 200 4.30 -11.25 11.13
N LYS A 201 3.76 -11.26 9.93
CA LYS A 201 2.56 -10.52 9.57
C LYS A 201 1.58 -11.46 8.91
N THR A 202 0.36 -11.51 9.43
CA THR A 202 -0.74 -12.30 8.87
C THR A 202 -1.85 -11.36 8.45
N SER A 203 -2.39 -11.55 7.27
CA SER A 203 -3.49 -10.75 6.75
C SER A 203 -4.56 -11.65 6.14
N PHE A 204 -5.81 -11.34 6.44
CA PHE A 204 -6.98 -11.93 5.80
C PHE A 204 -7.74 -10.81 5.10
N TYR A 205 -8.03 -10.98 3.83
CA TYR A 205 -8.83 -10.06 3.03
C TYR A 205 -10.03 -10.79 2.47
N GLN A 206 -11.18 -10.15 2.50
CA GLN A 206 -12.39 -10.65 1.88
C GLN A 206 -13.01 -9.57 0.99
N THR A 207 -13.45 -9.99 -0.20
CA THR A 207 -14.20 -9.18 -1.16
C THR A 207 -15.65 -9.65 -1.18
N LEU A 208 -16.56 -8.73 -0.96
CA LEU A 208 -18.01 -8.95 -0.95
C LEU A 208 -18.66 -8.10 -2.05
N PRO A 209 -19.40 -8.66 -3.00
CA PRO A 209 -20.14 -7.88 -3.98
C PRO A 209 -21.31 -7.15 -3.27
N ILE A 210 -21.42 -5.84 -3.50
CA ILE A 210 -22.57 -5.03 -3.05
C ILE A 210 -23.57 -4.87 -4.19
N ALA A 211 -23.07 -4.46 -5.34
CA ALA A 211 -23.81 -4.33 -6.59
C ALA A 211 -22.87 -4.73 -7.70
N SER A 212 -23.02 -5.93 -8.21
CA SER A 212 -22.14 -6.54 -9.20
C SER A 212 -22.94 -7.53 -10.01
N ASP A 213 -22.67 -7.56 -11.31
CA ASP A 213 -23.17 -8.60 -12.19
C ASP A 213 -22.47 -9.95 -11.93
N ASN A 214 -21.26 -9.92 -11.37
CA ASN A 214 -20.50 -11.07 -10.92
C ASN A 214 -20.57 -11.20 -9.39
N ASN A 215 -21.38 -12.14 -8.90
CA ASN A 215 -21.52 -12.42 -7.48
C ASN A 215 -20.38 -13.31 -6.95
N GLU A 216 -19.15 -12.91 -7.20
CA GLU A 216 -17.98 -13.66 -6.74
C GLU A 216 -17.52 -13.17 -5.36
N LEU A 217 -17.34 -14.12 -4.45
CA LEU A 217 -16.77 -13.87 -3.13
C LEU A 217 -15.32 -14.37 -3.14
N ALA A 218 -14.39 -13.47 -2.90
CA ALA A 218 -12.97 -13.79 -2.83
C ALA A 218 -12.43 -13.70 -1.41
N ASN A 219 -11.59 -14.66 -1.03
CA ASN A 219 -10.89 -14.69 0.24
C ASN A 219 -9.39 -14.85 -0.03
N ILE A 220 -8.57 -13.99 0.58
CA ILE A 220 -7.12 -14.03 0.46
C ILE A 220 -6.53 -14.09 1.86
N PHE A 221 -5.72 -15.12 2.12
CA PHE A 221 -4.97 -15.26 3.36
C PHE A 221 -3.48 -15.21 3.04
N VAL A 222 -2.76 -14.29 3.69
CA VAL A 222 -1.32 -14.10 3.49
C VAL A 222 -0.62 -14.12 4.84
N THR A 223 0.40 -14.96 4.98
CA THR A 223 1.30 -14.94 6.14
C THR A 223 2.73 -14.78 5.65
N THR A 224 3.43 -13.81 6.22
CA THR A 224 4.84 -13.56 5.95
C THR A 224 5.61 -13.65 7.26
N HIS A 225 6.62 -14.51 7.30
CA HIS A 225 7.50 -14.69 8.46
C HIS A 225 8.89 -14.12 8.18
N TYR A 226 9.43 -13.40 9.13
CA TYR A 226 10.74 -12.75 9.04
C TYR A 226 11.70 -13.38 10.05
N LYS A 227 12.87 -13.80 9.58
CA LYS A 227 13.94 -14.33 10.42
C LYS A 227 15.29 -13.95 9.85
N SER A 228 16.14 -13.35 10.66
CA SER A 228 17.53 -13.10 10.26
C SER A 228 18.30 -14.43 10.18
N LEU A 229 19.00 -14.67 9.08
CA LEU A 229 19.79 -15.88 8.87
C LEU A 229 21.16 -15.82 9.55
N ASN A 230 21.69 -14.62 9.74
CA ASN A 230 22.96 -14.37 10.43
C ASN A 230 22.91 -13.02 11.13
N GLN A 231 23.66 -12.87 12.23
CA GLN A 231 23.76 -11.59 12.95
C GLN A 231 24.34 -10.44 12.09
N ASN A 232 24.93 -10.74 10.94
CA ASN A 232 25.62 -9.77 10.07
C ASN A 232 25.20 -9.78 8.59
N SER A 233 24.21 -10.51 8.16
CA SER A 233 23.86 -10.56 6.74
C SER A 233 22.38 -10.81 6.49
N GLY A 234 21.81 -9.93 5.66
CA GLY A 234 20.63 -10.08 4.83
C GLY A 234 19.41 -10.86 5.36
N MET A 235 18.26 -10.29 5.09
CA MET A 235 16.95 -10.92 5.26
C MET A 235 16.68 -11.91 4.13
N ILE A 236 15.95 -12.96 4.43
CA ILE A 236 15.20 -13.75 3.45
C ILE A 236 13.80 -13.19 3.35
#